data_0342626d0e6786bc95a6fca799a4f9d8
#
_entry.id   0342626d0e6786bc95a6fca799a4f9d8
#
_cell.length_a   1.000
_cell.length_b   1.000
_cell.length_c   1.000
_cell.angle_alpha   90.00
_cell.angle_beta   90.00
_cell.angle_gamma   90.00
#
_symmetry.space_group_name_H-M   'P 1'
#
loop_
_entity.id
_entity.type
_entity.pdbx_description
1 polymer ?
#
loop_
_entity_poly.entity_id
_entity_poly.type
_entity_poly.pdbx_seq_one_letter_code
_entity_poly.pdbx_strand_id
1 'polypeptide(L)'
;IVIASLKIQLNSKDGNSTLGIAFVDTTTLKIGMLDIVDNEVYSNLESFLIQLGVKECLVQDFTNVDFAKNEMKKITSVIDRCDCVVSLVKSSQFMEKDVELDLAKLIDNELALSLPKKYSNLSMGACHALINYLQLLNNQEYLGNFELIEHSLKEFMKLDASAIKALNLYSQGPVQPFGPSPATSLFNASNKGKITSLFQLLNNCKTNAGVRLLNEWLKQPLTGIEGIHERHDLVEYMIDQLELRQVLQSDFLPLIPDVRNLTKR
;
A
#
# COMPACT_ATOMS: atom_id res chain seq x y z
N ILE A 1 -4.65 -2.07 -7.54
CA ILE A 1 -5.31 -1.25 -6.49
C ILE A 1 -5.17 -2.01 -5.18
N VAL A 2 -4.59 -1.34 -4.18
CA VAL A 2 -4.43 -1.94 -2.85
C VAL A 2 -5.64 -1.59 -1.99
N ILE A 3 -6.25 -2.64 -1.43
CA ILE A 3 -7.35 -2.55 -0.47
C ILE A 3 -6.88 -3.18 0.84
N ALA A 4 -7.15 -2.53 1.96
CA ALA A 4 -6.77 -3.03 3.28
C ALA A 4 -8.01 -3.29 4.14
N SER A 5 -7.86 -4.13 5.14
CA SER A 5 -8.86 -4.41 6.17
C SER A 5 -8.23 -4.30 7.54
N LEU A 6 -8.93 -3.72 8.49
CA LEU A 6 -8.46 -3.39 9.82
C LEU A 6 -9.38 -3.94 10.89
N LYS A 7 -8.85 -4.83 11.74
CA LYS A 7 -9.47 -5.30 12.97
C LYS A 7 -8.72 -4.72 14.18
N ILE A 8 -9.44 -4.16 15.14
CA ILE A 8 -8.87 -3.38 16.22
C ILE A 8 -9.13 -4.08 17.55
N GLN A 9 -8.08 -4.17 18.37
CA GLN A 9 -8.19 -4.54 19.78
C GLN A 9 -7.71 -3.36 20.64
N LEU A 10 -8.65 -2.78 21.35
CA LEU A 10 -8.39 -1.67 22.25
C LEU A 10 -7.83 -2.20 23.59
N ASN A 11 -6.63 -1.76 23.95
CA ASN A 11 -6.01 -2.08 25.24
C ASN A 11 -6.30 -0.95 26.23
N SER A 12 -7.19 -1.20 27.19
CA SER A 12 -7.67 -0.19 28.15
C SER A 12 -6.63 0.24 29.20
N LYS A 13 -5.44 -0.38 29.27
CA LYS A 13 -4.46 -0.11 30.35
C LYS A 13 -3.31 0.80 29.94
N ASP A 14 -2.89 0.79 28.68
CA ASP A 14 -1.62 1.42 28.27
C ASP A 14 -1.78 2.51 27.18
N GLY A 15 -3.01 2.86 26.81
CA GLY A 15 -3.27 3.83 25.71
C GLY A 15 -2.86 3.35 24.32
N ASN A 16 -2.24 2.17 24.22
CA ASN A 16 -1.85 1.57 22.95
C ASN A 16 -2.97 0.65 22.43
N SER A 17 -3.18 0.66 21.13
CA SER A 17 -4.10 -0.25 20.45
C SER A 17 -3.33 -1.27 19.63
N THR A 18 -3.80 -2.51 19.61
CA THR A 18 -3.25 -3.52 18.70
C THR A 18 -4.15 -3.62 17.47
N LEU A 19 -3.54 -3.50 16.31
CA LEU A 19 -4.22 -3.53 15.02
C LEU A 19 -3.80 -4.78 14.26
N GLY A 20 -4.77 -5.61 13.89
CA GLY A 20 -4.57 -6.66 12.90
C GLY A 20 -4.98 -6.13 11.53
N ILE A 21 -4.06 -6.17 10.59
CA ILE A 21 -4.23 -5.62 9.26
C ILE A 21 -4.05 -6.72 8.23
N ALA A 22 -4.91 -6.75 7.22
CA ALA A 22 -4.71 -7.50 6.00
C ALA A 22 -4.82 -6.56 4.79
N PHE A 23 -4.10 -6.85 3.73
CA PHE A 23 -4.17 -6.08 2.50
C PHE A 23 -4.04 -6.98 1.27
N VAL A 24 -4.64 -6.54 0.19
CA VAL A 24 -4.63 -7.22 -1.11
C VAL A 24 -4.33 -6.20 -2.22
N ASP A 25 -3.40 -6.51 -3.09
CA ASP A 25 -3.31 -5.88 -4.41
C ASP A 25 -3.83 -6.83 -5.47
N THR A 26 -5.04 -6.59 -5.92
CA THR A 26 -5.70 -7.39 -6.97
C THR A 26 -5.05 -7.27 -8.33
N THR A 27 -4.18 -6.26 -8.53
CA THR A 27 -3.49 -6.06 -9.81
C THR A 27 -2.22 -6.92 -9.92
N THR A 28 -1.51 -7.09 -8.79
CA THR A 28 -0.27 -7.88 -8.73
C THR A 28 -0.48 -9.24 -8.09
N LEU A 29 -1.73 -9.56 -7.68
CA LEU A 29 -2.12 -10.78 -6.99
C LEU A 29 -1.27 -11.03 -5.72
N LYS A 30 -1.11 -9.98 -4.92
CA LYS A 30 -0.37 -10.03 -3.65
C LYS A 30 -1.32 -9.87 -2.48
N ILE A 31 -1.19 -10.74 -1.50
CA ILE A 31 -1.91 -10.67 -0.23
C ILE A 31 -0.90 -10.62 0.91
N GLY A 32 -1.18 -9.83 1.93
CA GLY A 32 -0.31 -9.74 3.09
C GLY A 32 -1.09 -9.48 4.37
N MET A 33 -0.48 -9.85 5.48
CA MET A 33 -1.03 -9.65 6.82
C MET A 33 0.06 -9.15 7.75
N LEU A 34 -0.32 -8.33 8.72
CA LEU A 34 0.59 -7.88 9.78
C LEU A 34 -0.21 -7.51 11.03
N ASP A 35 0.48 -7.58 12.16
CA ASP A 35 0.00 -7.10 13.45
C ASP A 35 0.89 -5.95 13.90
N ILE A 36 0.29 -4.83 14.24
CA ILE A 36 0.99 -3.65 14.74
C ILE A 36 0.43 -3.18 16.07
N VAL A 37 1.33 -2.77 16.95
CA VAL A 37 0.97 -1.99 18.13
C VAL A 37 1.10 -0.52 17.76
N ASP A 38 0.03 0.24 17.97
CA ASP A 38 0.00 1.65 17.61
C ASP A 38 -0.29 2.55 18.80
N ASN A 39 0.11 3.81 18.69
CA ASN A 39 -0.10 4.85 19.69
C ASN A 39 -1.50 5.49 19.55
N GLU A 40 -1.82 6.42 20.45
CA GLU A 40 -3.12 7.13 20.48
C GLU A 40 -3.44 7.93 19.22
N VAL A 41 -2.45 8.25 18.38
CA VAL A 41 -2.60 9.02 17.13
C VAL A 41 -2.53 8.15 15.88
N TYR A 42 -2.35 6.84 16.03
CA TYR A 42 -2.30 5.85 14.94
C TYR A 42 -1.25 6.14 13.86
N SER A 43 -0.04 6.53 14.29
CA SER A 43 1.05 6.90 13.38
C SER A 43 1.61 5.72 12.56
N ASN A 44 1.58 4.50 13.10
CA ASN A 44 2.00 3.31 12.37
C ASN A 44 0.97 2.94 11.29
N LEU A 45 -0.33 3.06 11.60
CA LEU A 45 -1.41 2.88 10.62
C LEU A 45 -1.28 3.90 9.47
N GLU A 46 -1.06 5.18 9.81
CA GLU A 46 -0.87 6.23 8.80
C GLU A 46 0.30 5.91 7.87
N SER A 47 1.44 5.53 8.43
CA SER A 47 2.62 5.11 7.67
C SER A 47 2.33 3.91 6.77
N PHE A 48 1.63 2.90 7.26
CA PHE A 48 1.21 1.72 6.50
C PHE A 48 0.34 2.10 5.28
N LEU A 49 -0.69 2.90 5.50
CA LEU A 49 -1.61 3.33 4.43
C LEU A 49 -0.88 4.11 3.33
N ILE A 50 0.05 4.97 3.73
CA ILE A 50 0.87 5.76 2.81
C ILE A 50 1.85 4.88 2.04
N GLN A 51 2.58 4.01 2.74
CA GLN A 51 3.59 3.14 2.15
C GLN A 51 2.99 2.26 1.06
N LEU A 52 1.90 1.56 1.34
CA LEU A 52 1.24 0.70 0.38
C LEU A 52 0.36 1.45 -0.63
N GLY A 53 0.08 2.73 -0.36
CA GLY A 53 -0.81 3.52 -1.23
C GLY A 53 -2.22 2.95 -1.26
N VAL A 54 -2.72 2.53 -0.09
CA VAL A 54 -4.06 1.96 0.09
C VAL A 54 -5.11 2.94 -0.42
N LYS A 55 -6.09 2.45 -1.17
CA LYS A 55 -7.18 3.26 -1.74
C LYS A 55 -8.50 3.10 -1.00
N GLU A 56 -8.70 1.95 -0.40
CA GLU A 56 -9.89 1.65 0.39
C GLU A 56 -9.48 0.85 1.62
N CYS A 57 -10.02 1.21 2.78
CA CYS A 57 -9.78 0.55 4.04
C CYS A 57 -11.11 0.08 4.64
N LEU A 58 -11.24 -1.23 4.80
CA LEU A 58 -12.37 -1.84 5.49
C LEU A 58 -12.11 -1.74 6.99
N VAL A 59 -13.03 -1.16 7.72
CA VAL A 59 -12.91 -0.98 9.16
C VAL A 59 -14.08 -1.68 9.85
N GLN A 60 -13.77 -2.43 10.90
CA GLN A 60 -14.78 -3.09 11.72
C GLN A 60 -15.72 -2.05 12.36
N ASP A 61 -17.02 -2.23 12.20
CA ASP A 61 -18.02 -1.35 12.80
C ASP A 61 -18.17 -1.62 14.31
N PHE A 62 -17.84 -0.61 15.13
CA PHE A 62 -17.95 -0.60 16.58
C PHE A 62 -18.99 0.39 17.10
N THR A 63 -19.93 0.81 16.27
CA THR A 63 -20.89 1.89 16.60
C THR A 63 -21.72 1.63 17.85
N ASN A 64 -21.80 0.37 18.31
CA ASN A 64 -22.59 -0.06 19.47
C ASN A 64 -21.90 0.17 20.82
N VAL A 65 -20.63 0.61 20.86
CA VAL A 65 -19.85 0.79 22.09
C VAL A 65 -19.39 2.24 22.19
N ASP A 66 -19.83 2.99 23.18
CA ASP A 66 -19.56 4.44 23.28
C ASP A 66 -18.07 4.80 23.38
N PHE A 67 -17.28 4.01 24.10
CA PHE A 67 -15.83 4.20 24.14
C PHE A 67 -15.16 4.02 22.78
N ALA A 68 -15.62 3.03 22.01
CA ALA A 68 -15.08 2.74 20.69
C ALA A 68 -15.43 3.81 19.64
N LYS A 69 -16.47 4.62 19.84
CA LYS A 69 -16.85 5.71 18.93
C LYS A 69 -15.74 6.77 18.79
N ASN A 70 -15.06 7.10 19.89
CA ASN A 70 -13.98 8.08 19.85
C ASN A 70 -12.75 7.54 19.13
N GLU A 71 -12.40 6.28 19.36
CA GLU A 71 -11.29 5.63 18.65
C GLU A 71 -11.62 5.46 17.14
N MET A 72 -12.86 5.11 16.82
CA MET A 72 -13.33 5.06 15.44
C MET A 72 -13.17 6.40 14.72
N LYS A 73 -13.51 7.52 15.37
CA LYS A 73 -13.33 8.87 14.80
C LYS A 73 -11.86 9.19 14.54
N LYS A 74 -10.95 8.80 15.45
CA LYS A 74 -9.52 8.99 15.27
C LYS A 74 -9.03 8.19 14.05
N ILE A 75 -9.38 6.91 13.97
CA ILE A 75 -8.96 6.02 12.88
C ILE A 75 -9.51 6.50 11.54
N THR A 76 -10.79 6.83 11.46
CA THR A 76 -11.38 7.38 10.22
C THR A 76 -10.71 8.68 9.81
N SER A 77 -10.38 9.56 10.77
CA SER A 77 -9.65 10.80 10.48
C SER A 77 -8.23 10.53 9.94
N VAL A 78 -7.55 9.48 10.42
CA VAL A 78 -6.24 9.07 9.89
C VAL A 78 -6.37 8.54 8.47
N ILE A 79 -7.35 7.67 8.22
CA ILE A 79 -7.60 7.09 6.90
C ILE A 79 -7.96 8.19 5.88
N ASP A 80 -8.82 9.15 6.28
CA ASP A 80 -9.20 10.29 5.44
C ASP A 80 -7.99 11.18 5.07
N ARG A 81 -7.06 11.41 6.02
CA ARG A 81 -5.83 12.17 5.75
C ARG A 81 -4.92 11.51 4.71
N CYS A 82 -5.02 10.19 4.59
CA CYS A 82 -4.26 9.41 3.60
C CYS A 82 -4.93 9.34 2.23
N ASP A 83 -6.01 10.07 1.98
CA ASP A 83 -6.82 10.00 0.75
C ASP A 83 -7.31 8.56 0.47
N CYS A 84 -7.70 7.86 1.52
CA CYS A 84 -8.19 6.49 1.48
C CYS A 84 -9.68 6.46 1.83
N VAL A 85 -10.47 5.70 1.08
CA VAL A 85 -11.91 5.55 1.33
C VAL A 85 -12.15 4.62 2.51
N VAL A 86 -13.01 5.00 3.44
CA VAL A 86 -13.41 4.15 4.57
C VAL A 86 -14.69 3.38 4.23
N SER A 87 -14.63 2.06 4.36
CA SER A 87 -15.79 1.17 4.22
C SER A 87 -16.04 0.46 5.56
N LEU A 88 -17.18 0.77 6.19
CA LEU A 88 -17.56 0.13 7.45
C LEU A 88 -18.13 -1.26 7.19
N VAL A 89 -17.59 -2.26 7.86
CA VAL A 89 -17.97 -3.66 7.71
C VAL A 89 -18.41 -4.23 9.06
N LYS A 90 -19.49 -5.01 9.05
CA LYS A 90 -20.05 -5.62 10.28
C LYS A 90 -18.99 -6.46 10.98
N SER A 91 -18.97 -6.42 12.32
CA SER A 91 -18.06 -7.21 13.16
C SER A 91 -18.13 -8.72 12.89
N SER A 92 -19.29 -9.22 12.46
CA SER A 92 -19.48 -10.63 12.08
C SER A 92 -18.65 -11.08 10.87
N GLN A 93 -18.16 -10.16 10.06
CA GLN A 93 -17.28 -10.46 8.91
C GLN A 93 -15.81 -10.67 9.32
N PHE A 94 -15.43 -10.24 10.52
CA PHE A 94 -14.07 -10.36 11.06
C PHE A 94 -13.87 -11.64 11.86
N MET A 95 -14.42 -12.75 11.36
CA MET A 95 -14.29 -14.07 12.01
C MET A 95 -12.91 -14.67 11.73
N GLU A 96 -12.47 -15.55 12.63
CA GLU A 96 -11.17 -16.23 12.53
C GLU A 96 -11.30 -17.64 11.96
N LYS A 97 -12.54 -18.14 11.89
CA LYS A 97 -12.81 -19.51 11.42
C LYS A 97 -12.65 -19.60 9.91
N ASP A 98 -12.05 -20.66 9.46
CA ASP A 98 -11.91 -21.06 8.06
C ASP A 98 -10.97 -20.18 7.20
N VAL A 99 -10.36 -19.13 7.78
CA VAL A 99 -9.44 -18.22 7.06
C VAL A 99 -8.24 -18.98 6.49
N GLU A 100 -7.72 -19.97 7.22
CA GLU A 100 -6.60 -20.81 6.78
C GLU A 100 -6.96 -21.61 5.53
N LEU A 101 -8.16 -22.18 5.52
CA LEU A 101 -8.66 -22.94 4.37
C LEU A 101 -8.91 -22.03 3.16
N ASP A 102 -9.40 -20.82 3.40
CA ASP A 102 -9.66 -19.86 2.34
C ASP A 102 -8.35 -19.30 1.77
N LEU A 103 -7.37 -19.01 2.62
CA LEU A 103 -6.03 -18.65 2.18
C LEU A 103 -5.34 -19.80 1.43
N ALA A 104 -5.48 -21.03 1.89
CA ALA A 104 -4.92 -22.21 1.20
C ALA A 104 -5.48 -22.41 -0.22
N LYS A 105 -6.69 -21.92 -0.50
CA LYS A 105 -7.25 -21.91 -1.86
C LYS A 105 -6.71 -20.80 -2.72
N LEU A 106 -6.31 -19.66 -2.12
CA LEU A 106 -5.83 -18.47 -2.85
C LEU A 106 -4.33 -18.50 -3.10
N ILE A 107 -3.55 -19.07 -2.15
CA ILE A 107 -2.10 -19.19 -2.23
C ILE A 107 -1.67 -20.65 -2.42
N ASP A 108 -0.44 -20.90 -2.80
CA ASP A 108 0.08 -22.25 -2.93
C ASP A 108 0.09 -22.97 -1.56
N ASN A 109 -0.35 -24.23 -1.54
CA ASN A 109 -0.69 -24.98 -0.34
C ASN A 109 0.43 -25.14 0.70
N GLU A 110 1.70 -25.13 0.29
CA GLU A 110 2.83 -25.31 1.22
C GLU A 110 2.99 -24.16 2.21
N LEU A 111 2.71 -22.93 1.78
CA LEU A 111 2.80 -21.74 2.63
C LEU A 111 1.64 -21.62 3.61
N ALA A 112 0.46 -22.14 3.26
CA ALA A 112 -0.75 -22.04 4.09
C ALA A 112 -0.63 -22.74 5.45
N LEU A 113 0.13 -23.82 5.54
CA LEU A 113 0.33 -24.60 6.78
C LEU A 113 1.12 -23.88 7.86
N SER A 114 1.86 -22.84 7.52
CA SER A 114 2.69 -22.05 8.46
C SER A 114 1.97 -20.83 9.02
N LEU A 115 0.84 -20.42 8.44
CA LEU A 115 0.14 -19.17 8.73
C LEU A 115 -0.34 -19.02 10.20
N PRO A 116 -0.95 -20.03 10.84
CA PRO A 116 -1.48 -19.88 12.20
C PRO A 116 -0.42 -19.61 13.26
N LYS A 117 0.82 -20.01 12.98
CA LYS A 117 1.94 -19.79 13.91
C LYS A 117 2.56 -18.38 13.78
N LYS A 118 2.28 -17.69 12.67
CA LYS A 118 2.93 -16.45 12.29
C LYS A 118 2.07 -15.21 12.55
N TYR A 119 0.77 -15.35 12.40
CA TYR A 119 -0.18 -14.25 12.44
C TYR A 119 -1.16 -14.40 13.60
N SER A 120 -1.57 -13.26 14.18
CA SER A 120 -2.53 -13.24 15.27
C SER A 120 -3.97 -13.43 14.76
N ASN A 121 -4.87 -13.70 15.70
CA ASN A 121 -6.30 -13.76 15.42
C ASN A 121 -6.86 -12.42 14.90
N LEU A 122 -6.18 -11.31 15.16
CA LEU A 122 -6.61 -10.00 14.68
C LEU A 122 -6.37 -9.88 13.17
N SER A 123 -5.14 -10.12 12.72
CA SER A 123 -4.79 -10.04 11.30
C SER A 123 -5.48 -11.13 10.47
N MET A 124 -5.67 -12.34 11.03
CA MET A 124 -6.47 -13.39 10.39
C MET A 124 -7.93 -12.97 10.22
N GLY A 125 -8.56 -12.39 11.26
CA GLY A 125 -9.93 -11.88 11.14
C GLY A 125 -10.05 -10.71 10.14
N ALA A 126 -9.06 -9.83 10.06
CA ALA A 126 -9.01 -8.80 9.05
C ALA A 126 -8.90 -9.39 7.63
N CYS A 127 -8.12 -10.46 7.46
CA CYS A 127 -7.98 -11.16 6.20
C CYS A 127 -9.30 -11.81 5.75
N HIS A 128 -10.03 -12.45 6.67
CA HIS A 128 -11.33 -13.01 6.36
C HIS A 128 -12.33 -11.97 5.85
N ALA A 129 -12.40 -10.81 6.54
CA ALA A 129 -13.27 -9.72 6.10
C ALA A 129 -12.91 -9.25 4.68
N LEU A 130 -11.62 -9.17 4.36
CA LEU A 130 -11.12 -8.75 3.05
C LEU A 130 -11.44 -9.76 1.94
N ILE A 131 -11.23 -11.06 2.19
CA ILE A 131 -11.54 -12.15 1.25
C ILE A 131 -13.04 -12.13 0.92
N ASN A 132 -13.89 -12.01 1.92
CA ASN A 132 -15.34 -12.00 1.74
C ASN A 132 -15.84 -10.73 1.04
N TYR A 133 -15.32 -9.57 1.42
CA TYR A 133 -15.70 -8.29 0.81
C TYR A 133 -15.39 -8.25 -0.68
N LEU A 134 -14.20 -8.71 -1.05
CA LEU A 134 -13.74 -8.76 -2.44
C LEU A 134 -14.22 -10.00 -3.19
N GLN A 135 -14.89 -10.94 -2.51
CA GLN A 135 -15.35 -12.22 -3.06
C GLN A 135 -14.24 -12.99 -3.81
N LEU A 136 -13.02 -12.99 -3.24
CA LEU A 136 -11.84 -13.53 -3.92
C LEU A 136 -11.98 -15.02 -4.27
N LEU A 137 -12.74 -15.79 -3.49
CA LEU A 137 -12.96 -17.22 -3.72
C LEU A 137 -13.92 -17.52 -4.87
N ASN A 138 -14.70 -16.52 -5.31
CA ASN A 138 -15.69 -16.71 -6.37
C ASN A 138 -15.09 -16.61 -7.77
N ASN A 139 -13.87 -16.08 -7.89
CA ASN A 139 -13.18 -15.96 -9.17
C ASN A 139 -12.10 -17.03 -9.31
N GLN A 140 -12.27 -17.92 -10.30
CA GLN A 140 -11.32 -18.99 -10.57
C GLN A 140 -9.91 -18.48 -10.92
N GLU A 141 -9.78 -17.27 -11.49
CA GLU A 141 -8.50 -16.66 -11.81
C GLU A 141 -7.67 -16.30 -10.56
N TYR A 142 -8.30 -16.22 -9.41
CA TYR A 142 -7.63 -15.88 -8.15
C TYR A 142 -7.13 -17.09 -7.38
N LEU A 143 -7.71 -18.27 -7.65
CA LEU A 143 -7.37 -19.49 -6.90
C LEU A 143 -5.95 -19.96 -7.24
N GLY A 144 -5.13 -20.12 -6.21
CA GLY A 144 -3.74 -20.58 -6.33
C GLY A 144 -2.76 -19.57 -6.95
N ASN A 145 -3.21 -18.35 -7.27
CA ASN A 145 -2.39 -17.36 -7.97
C ASN A 145 -1.93 -16.19 -7.08
N PHE A 146 -2.39 -16.12 -5.84
CA PHE A 146 -1.93 -15.09 -4.92
C PHE A 146 -0.56 -15.44 -4.32
N GLU A 147 0.31 -14.45 -4.27
CA GLU A 147 1.58 -14.48 -3.55
C GLU A 147 1.38 -13.90 -2.15
N LEU A 148 1.72 -14.68 -1.11
CA LEU A 148 1.74 -14.16 0.26
C LEU A 148 3.02 -13.37 0.49
N ILE A 149 2.87 -12.07 0.79
CA ILE A 149 4.00 -11.19 1.07
C ILE A 149 4.02 -10.75 2.53
N GLU A 150 5.23 -10.63 3.08
CA GLU A 150 5.44 -9.97 4.36
C GLU A 150 5.69 -8.49 4.12
N HIS A 151 5.01 -7.66 4.89
CA HIS A 151 5.30 -6.23 4.91
C HIS A 151 5.83 -5.83 6.28
N SER A 152 7.04 -5.30 6.29
CA SER A 152 7.68 -4.82 7.50
C SER A 152 7.76 -3.29 7.49
N LEU A 153 7.06 -2.66 8.42
CA LEU A 153 7.14 -1.19 8.59
C LEU A 153 8.54 -0.70 9.00
N LYS A 154 9.42 -1.63 9.44
CA LYS A 154 10.78 -1.29 9.91
C LYS A 154 11.78 -1.11 8.78
N GLU A 155 11.51 -1.66 7.62
CA GLU A 155 12.39 -1.58 6.44
C GLU A 155 12.35 -0.20 5.79
N PHE A 156 11.32 0.57 6.07
CA PHE A 156 11.09 1.87 5.47
C PHE A 156 11.02 2.97 6.53
N MET A 157 11.45 4.16 6.13
CA MET A 157 11.26 5.36 6.94
C MET A 157 9.75 5.68 7.06
N LYS A 158 9.30 5.97 8.27
CA LYS A 158 7.91 6.35 8.52
C LYS A 158 7.70 7.80 8.10
N LEU A 159 6.85 8.02 7.12
CA LEU A 159 6.40 9.33 6.69
C LEU A 159 4.91 9.45 6.97
N ASP A 160 4.54 10.48 7.72
CA ASP A 160 3.14 10.86 7.92
C ASP A 160 2.69 11.86 6.84
N ALA A 161 1.38 12.11 6.75
CA ALA A 161 0.82 13.03 5.76
C ALA A 161 1.35 14.48 5.96
N SER A 162 1.68 14.85 7.19
CA SER A 162 2.25 16.17 7.50
C SER A 162 3.67 16.31 6.96
N ALA A 163 4.51 15.27 7.13
CA ALA A 163 5.86 15.24 6.56
C ALA A 163 5.82 15.29 5.03
N ILE A 164 4.94 14.51 4.39
CA ILE A 164 4.75 14.54 2.94
C ILE A 164 4.38 15.93 2.42
N LYS A 165 3.48 16.62 3.13
CA LYS A 165 3.09 18.01 2.81
C LYS A 165 4.23 18.99 3.05
N ALA A 166 4.93 18.90 4.19
CA ALA A 166 6.04 19.78 4.54
C ALA A 166 7.21 19.67 3.55
N LEU A 167 7.53 18.45 3.12
CA LEU A 167 8.55 18.16 2.12
C LEU A 167 8.10 18.50 0.69
N ASN A 168 6.84 18.83 0.51
CA ASN A 168 6.24 19.10 -0.80
C ASN A 168 6.54 17.98 -1.81
N LEU A 169 6.39 16.73 -1.37
CA LEU A 169 6.67 15.55 -2.21
C LEU A 169 5.78 15.52 -3.45
N TYR A 170 4.51 15.88 -3.31
CA TYR A 170 3.52 15.93 -4.39
C TYR A 170 2.86 17.30 -4.46
N SER A 171 2.53 17.75 -5.68
CA SER A 171 1.81 19.01 -5.85
C SER A 171 0.44 18.95 -5.18
N GLN A 172 0.11 19.99 -4.41
CA GLN A 172 -1.21 20.14 -3.79
C GLN A 172 -2.20 20.66 -4.86
N GLY A 173 -2.75 19.75 -5.64
CA GLY A 173 -3.91 20.01 -6.50
C GLY A 173 -5.09 19.16 -6.02
N PRO A 174 -6.36 19.52 -6.35
CA PRO A 174 -7.48 18.66 -6.04
C PRO A 174 -7.25 17.31 -6.71
N VAL A 175 -6.96 16.28 -5.91
CA VAL A 175 -6.91 14.90 -6.37
C VAL A 175 -8.36 14.56 -6.73
N GLN A 176 -8.67 14.48 -8.01
CA GLN A 176 -9.97 14.01 -8.44
C GLN A 176 -10.07 12.53 -8.08
N PRO A 177 -11.06 12.10 -7.28
CA PRO A 177 -11.16 10.72 -6.77
C PRO A 177 -11.31 9.67 -7.87
N PHE A 178 -11.64 10.08 -9.09
CA PHE A 178 -11.86 9.21 -10.26
C PHE A 178 -11.16 9.71 -11.55
N GLY A 179 -10.22 10.64 -11.42
CA GLY A 179 -9.42 11.09 -12.56
C GLY A 179 -8.33 10.05 -12.94
N PRO A 180 -7.77 10.15 -14.15
CA PRO A 180 -6.62 9.32 -14.51
C PRO A 180 -5.56 9.46 -13.45
N SER A 181 -4.95 8.33 -13.06
CA SER A 181 -3.90 8.24 -12.05
C SER A 181 -2.93 9.43 -12.17
N PRO A 182 -2.41 10.00 -11.06
CA PRO A 182 -1.43 11.10 -11.12
C PRO A 182 -0.29 10.85 -12.12
N ALA A 183 0.06 9.58 -12.34
CA ALA A 183 0.99 9.18 -13.38
C ALA A 183 0.56 9.55 -14.80
N THR A 184 -0.75 9.51 -15.12
CA THR A 184 -1.25 9.80 -16.47
C THR A 184 -1.41 11.30 -16.72
N SER A 185 -1.74 12.09 -15.69
CA SER A 185 -1.81 13.55 -15.78
C SER A 185 -0.43 14.21 -15.89
N LEU A 186 0.63 13.52 -15.47
CA LEU A 186 2.01 14.00 -15.54
C LEU A 186 2.62 13.90 -16.96
N PHE A 187 2.06 13.03 -17.82
CA PHE A 187 2.47 12.96 -19.23
C PHE A 187 1.86 14.07 -20.10
N ASN A 188 0.79 14.72 -19.64
CA ASN A 188 0.23 15.89 -20.31
C ASN A 188 1.03 17.15 -19.96
N ALA A 189 2.30 17.18 -20.40
CA ALA A 189 3.26 18.26 -20.19
C ALA A 189 2.94 19.50 -21.06
N SER A 190 1.70 19.96 -21.08
CA SER A 190 1.37 21.28 -21.67
C SER A 190 1.51 22.42 -20.66
N ASN A 191 1.76 22.15 -19.39
CA ASN A 191 2.16 23.15 -18.42
C ASN A 191 3.68 23.19 -18.26
N LYS A 192 4.38 23.78 -19.23
CA LYS A 192 5.75 24.31 -19.09
C LYS A 192 5.75 25.47 -18.10
N GLY A 193 5.41 25.23 -16.84
CA GLY A 193 5.37 26.29 -15.86
C GLY A 193 5.53 25.76 -14.45
N LYS A 194 6.63 26.08 -13.84
CA LYS A 194 6.94 26.00 -12.42
C LYS A 194 6.82 24.59 -11.80
N ILE A 195 7.95 23.95 -11.59
CA ILE A 195 8.07 22.74 -10.77
C ILE A 195 7.50 23.06 -9.38
N THR A 196 6.46 22.34 -8.97
CA THR A 196 5.74 22.58 -7.72
C THR A 196 5.93 21.49 -6.68
N SER A 197 6.61 20.39 -7.03
CA SER A 197 6.85 19.28 -6.10
C SER A 197 8.17 18.58 -6.37
N LEU A 198 8.69 17.90 -5.34
CA LEU A 198 9.91 17.11 -5.44
C LEU A 198 9.75 15.97 -6.46
N PHE A 199 8.60 15.32 -6.49
CA PHE A 199 8.31 14.29 -7.48
C PHE A 199 8.40 14.82 -8.91
N GLN A 200 7.83 16.01 -9.20
CA GLN A 200 7.93 16.61 -10.53
C GLN A 200 9.36 16.96 -10.92
N LEU A 201 10.15 17.42 -9.95
CA LEU A 201 11.57 17.74 -10.17
C LEU A 201 12.38 16.50 -10.56
N LEU A 202 12.15 15.37 -9.87
CA LEU A 202 12.89 14.13 -10.07
C LEU A 202 12.37 13.29 -11.23
N ASN A 203 11.11 13.45 -11.63
CA ASN A 203 10.48 12.59 -12.61
C ASN A 203 10.93 12.89 -14.04
N ASN A 204 12.03 12.26 -14.43
CA ASN A 204 12.52 12.19 -15.81
C ASN A 204 12.31 10.80 -16.45
N CYS A 205 11.45 9.99 -15.86
CA CYS A 205 11.20 8.62 -16.29
C CYS A 205 10.63 8.57 -17.71
N LYS A 206 11.07 7.61 -18.50
CA LYS A 206 10.63 7.38 -19.90
C LYS A 206 9.50 6.35 -19.99
N THR A 207 9.19 5.64 -18.91
CA THR A 207 8.17 4.58 -18.86
C THR A 207 7.19 4.82 -17.72
N ASN A 208 5.94 4.36 -17.89
CA ASN A 208 4.95 4.39 -16.81
C ASN A 208 5.36 3.53 -15.61
N ALA A 209 6.07 2.41 -15.86
CA ALA A 209 6.61 1.56 -14.80
C ALA A 209 7.65 2.32 -13.97
N GLY A 210 8.57 3.05 -14.61
CA GLY A 210 9.56 3.89 -13.92
C GLY A 210 8.93 5.01 -13.09
N VAL A 211 7.91 5.67 -13.63
CA VAL A 211 7.14 6.70 -12.87
C VAL A 211 6.54 6.12 -11.60
N ARG A 212 5.94 4.90 -11.69
CA ARG A 212 5.39 4.22 -10.52
C ARG A 212 6.46 3.83 -9.51
N LEU A 213 7.59 3.30 -9.97
CA LEU A 213 8.71 2.93 -9.11
C LEU A 213 9.29 4.14 -8.38
N LEU A 214 9.50 5.26 -9.08
CA LEU A 214 9.96 6.51 -8.46
C LEU A 214 8.97 7.00 -7.39
N ASN A 215 7.67 6.92 -7.68
CA ASN A 215 6.63 7.29 -6.73
C ASN A 215 6.64 6.39 -5.48
N GLU A 216 6.86 5.09 -5.65
CA GLU A 216 7.00 4.12 -4.57
C GLU A 216 8.25 4.43 -3.73
N TRP A 217 9.40 4.67 -4.34
CA TRP A 217 10.64 4.99 -3.64
C TRP A 217 10.54 6.26 -2.79
N LEU A 218 9.81 7.28 -3.27
CA LEU A 218 9.60 8.50 -2.51
C LEU A 218 8.64 8.32 -1.32
N LYS A 219 7.68 7.40 -1.42
CA LYS A 219 6.76 7.07 -0.32
C LYS A 219 7.39 6.14 0.71
N GLN A 220 8.32 5.31 0.27
CA GLN A 220 8.97 4.26 1.05
C GLN A 220 10.49 4.42 1.02
N PRO A 221 11.06 5.48 1.65
CA PRO A 221 12.50 5.60 1.74
C PRO A 221 13.08 4.44 2.56
N LEU A 222 14.12 3.80 2.04
CA LEU A 222 14.79 2.70 2.72
C LEU A 222 15.50 3.18 3.98
N THR A 223 15.55 2.31 5.00
CA THR A 223 16.36 2.49 6.20
C THR A 223 17.56 1.55 6.25
N GLY A 224 17.50 0.44 5.50
CA GLY A 224 18.58 -0.54 5.40
C GLY A 224 19.74 -0.03 4.54
N ILE A 225 20.95 0.00 5.13
CA ILE A 225 22.16 0.52 4.49
C ILE A 225 22.48 -0.25 3.20
N GLU A 226 22.36 -1.56 3.20
CA GLU A 226 22.65 -2.43 2.05
C GLU A 226 21.81 -2.04 0.83
N GLY A 227 20.47 -1.96 1.00
CA GLY A 227 19.58 -1.57 -0.10
C GLY A 227 19.78 -0.12 -0.57
N ILE A 228 20.24 0.79 0.32
CA ILE A 228 20.62 2.15 -0.07
C ILE A 228 21.87 2.13 -0.93
N HIS A 229 22.89 1.34 -0.54
CA HIS A 229 24.13 1.21 -1.34
C HIS A 229 23.85 0.59 -2.70
N GLU A 230 23.08 -0.47 -2.79
CA GLU A 230 22.67 -1.06 -4.09
C GLU A 230 22.05 -0.03 -5.03
N ARG A 231 21.17 0.85 -4.51
CA ARG A 231 20.59 1.92 -5.33
C ARG A 231 21.62 2.95 -5.75
N HIS A 232 22.55 3.32 -4.86
CA HIS A 232 23.63 4.28 -5.17
C HIS A 232 24.57 3.69 -6.22
N ASP A 233 24.98 2.45 -6.09
CA ASP A 233 25.88 1.75 -7.03
C ASP A 233 25.27 1.70 -8.44
N LEU A 234 23.94 1.43 -8.53
CA LEU A 234 23.23 1.47 -9.81
C LEU A 234 23.20 2.87 -10.42
N VAL A 235 23.01 3.91 -9.61
CA VAL A 235 23.01 5.30 -10.07
C VAL A 235 24.40 5.71 -10.53
N GLU A 236 25.46 5.37 -9.78
CA GLU A 236 26.85 5.63 -10.12
C GLU A 236 27.21 4.94 -11.43
N TYR A 237 26.89 3.65 -11.55
CA TYR A 237 27.11 2.91 -12.81
C TYR A 237 26.43 3.59 -14.02
N MET A 238 25.19 4.06 -13.87
CA MET A 238 24.49 4.75 -14.95
C MET A 238 25.04 6.16 -15.25
N ILE A 239 25.69 6.79 -14.27
CA ILE A 239 26.39 8.07 -14.50
C ILE A 239 27.65 7.83 -15.34
N ASP A 240 28.44 6.81 -15.01
CA ASP A 240 29.69 6.48 -15.68
C ASP A 240 29.48 5.95 -17.11
N GLN A 241 28.38 5.22 -17.33
CA GLN A 241 28.04 4.64 -18.64
C GLN A 241 27.13 5.58 -19.45
N LEU A 242 27.69 6.71 -19.89
CA LEU A 242 26.92 7.74 -20.60
C LEU A 242 26.26 7.24 -21.89
N GLU A 243 27.00 6.50 -22.72
CA GLU A 243 26.47 5.98 -23.99
C GLU A 243 25.33 5.00 -23.76
N LEU A 244 25.51 4.05 -22.84
CA LEU A 244 24.46 3.09 -22.46
C LEU A 244 23.20 3.81 -21.99
N ARG A 245 23.38 4.80 -21.10
CA ARG A 245 22.25 5.58 -20.57
C ARG A 245 21.49 6.32 -21.67
N GLN A 246 22.20 6.94 -22.62
CA GLN A 246 21.57 7.66 -23.72
C GLN A 246 20.79 6.70 -24.63
N VAL A 247 21.37 5.59 -25.02
CA VAL A 247 20.71 4.56 -25.85
C VAL A 247 19.47 3.99 -25.13
N LEU A 248 19.58 3.69 -23.85
CA LEU A 248 18.43 3.23 -23.07
C LEU A 248 17.31 4.27 -23.04
N GLN A 249 17.64 5.56 -22.83
CA GLN A 249 16.64 6.63 -22.71
C GLN A 249 15.99 7.02 -24.03
N SER A 250 16.72 6.97 -25.15
CA SER A 250 16.22 7.39 -26.47
C SER A 250 15.57 6.25 -27.24
N ASP A 251 16.17 5.06 -27.22
CA ASP A 251 15.82 4.01 -28.17
C ASP A 251 15.01 2.89 -27.55
N PHE A 252 15.33 2.45 -26.32
CA PHE A 252 14.70 1.27 -25.74
C PHE A 252 13.53 1.59 -24.80
N LEU A 253 13.74 2.45 -23.79
CA LEU A 253 12.71 2.71 -22.78
C LEU A 253 11.39 3.27 -23.33
N PRO A 254 11.40 4.20 -24.34
CA PRO A 254 10.15 4.72 -24.91
C PRO A 254 9.30 3.65 -25.61
N LEU A 255 9.91 2.56 -26.06
CA LEU A 255 9.24 1.46 -26.78
C LEU A 255 8.61 0.44 -25.82
N ILE A 256 8.94 0.48 -24.52
CA ILE A 256 8.42 -0.47 -23.54
C ILE A 256 6.96 -0.14 -23.22
N PRO A 257 6.01 -1.03 -23.55
CA PRO A 257 4.60 -0.81 -23.25
C PRO A 257 4.34 -0.91 -21.74
N ASP A 258 3.24 -0.32 -21.29
CA ASP A 258 2.80 -0.49 -19.91
C ASP A 258 2.14 -1.87 -19.72
N VAL A 259 2.93 -2.83 -19.25
CA VAL A 259 2.51 -4.23 -19.01
C VAL A 259 1.27 -4.30 -18.12
N ARG A 260 1.15 -3.43 -17.11
CA ARG A 260 -0.02 -3.36 -16.22
C ARG A 260 -1.33 -3.06 -16.95
N ASN A 261 -1.27 -2.34 -18.05
CA ASN A 261 -2.46 -2.05 -18.87
C ASN A 261 -2.76 -3.17 -19.86
N LEU A 262 -1.77 -3.95 -20.25
CA LEU A 262 -1.95 -5.11 -21.13
C LEU A 262 -2.65 -6.26 -20.42
N THR A 263 -2.35 -6.48 -19.13
CA THR A 263 -2.96 -7.56 -18.34
C THR A 263 -4.39 -7.26 -17.87
N LYS A 264 -4.90 -6.03 -18.08
CA LYS A 264 -6.28 -5.64 -17.73
C LYS A 264 -7.29 -5.85 -18.86
N ARG A 265 -6.86 -6.34 -20.01
CA ARG A 265 -7.72 -6.70 -21.15
C ARG A 265 -8.00 -8.18 -21.16
#